data_4189f6cca25bbe6fef5d8bb2d152a335
#
_entry.id   4189f6cca25bbe6fef5d8bb2d152a335
#
_cell.length_a   1.000
_cell.length_b   1.000
_cell.length_c   1.000
_cell.angle_alpha   90.00
_cell.angle_beta   90.00
_cell.angle_gamma   90.00
#
_symmetry.space_group_name_H-M   'P 1'
#
loop_
_entity.id
_entity.type
_entity.pdbx_description
1 polymer ?
#
loop_
_entity_poly.entity_id
_entity_poly.type
_entity_poly.pdbx_seq_one_letter_code
_entity_poly.pdbx_strand_id
1 'polypeptide(L)'
;LIDGHGNFGSLDSGPAAMRYTEARLALPAMAMVAEADEDTVDFGPNYDGQILEPLVLPSAYPNLLVNGGSGIAVGMATNMAPHNLGEVIAATKYLIDNPNATLKQLMKYVPGPDFPTGGQLVGVEGVREAYSTGKGSFKLRATVEIGKVTSRKMGITIKELPFNIGPEKIVERIADLAKAKKLQGISDIIDLTDGKTGTNVVIELKNGFEPEQVLEQLYKLTPMEDGFAINAVALVNGRPQTLGLKELLQVFISHRVQVVRRRSEFRKAKATARLTLVDGLLKAIIDIDKVIKIIRGSDDAAAAKDALIKSFKLNDEQATYILDMPLRRLTKMSKLELETEQKELKSTIAALITLLKSEENIKKQVSDELTVVGKSFATPRRTKIMAVSS
;
A
#
# COMPACT_ATOMS: atom_id res chain seq x y z
N LEU A 1 0.86 -4.68 6.51
CA LEU A 1 -0.50 -4.92 5.98
C LEU A 1 -1.41 -5.65 6.98
N ILE A 2 -0.83 -6.42 7.88
CA ILE A 2 -1.57 -7.17 8.90
C ILE A 2 -1.34 -6.54 10.26
N ASP A 3 -2.43 -6.28 10.98
CA ASP A 3 -2.42 -5.89 12.39
C ASP A 3 -2.72 -7.13 13.22
N GLY A 4 -1.66 -7.70 13.82
CA GLY A 4 -1.73 -8.92 14.58
C GLY A 4 -1.97 -8.67 16.07
N HIS A 5 -2.75 -9.54 16.71
CA HIS A 5 -2.91 -9.59 18.15
C HIS A 5 -2.44 -10.94 18.68
N GLY A 6 -1.50 -10.92 19.60
CA GLY A 6 -0.83 -12.12 20.10
C GLY A 6 0.60 -12.26 19.57
N ASN A 7 1.19 -13.43 19.77
CA ASN A 7 2.56 -13.72 19.36
C ASN A 7 2.61 -14.23 17.90
N PHE A 8 3.03 -13.36 16.98
CA PHE A 8 3.27 -13.68 15.56
C PHE A 8 4.72 -14.02 15.24
N GLY A 9 5.54 -14.18 16.28
CA GLY A 9 6.97 -14.37 16.14
C GLY A 9 7.75 -13.08 16.38
N SER A 10 9.01 -13.23 16.72
CA SER A 10 9.96 -12.16 16.93
C SER A 10 11.33 -12.58 16.45
N LEU A 11 12.32 -11.70 16.58
CA LEU A 11 13.71 -12.01 16.18
C LEU A 11 14.34 -13.13 17.00
N ASP A 12 13.83 -13.34 18.21
CA ASP A 12 14.37 -14.29 19.20
C ASP A 12 13.43 -15.46 19.52
N SER A 13 12.21 -15.45 19.00
CA SER A 13 11.19 -16.44 19.33
C SER A 13 10.27 -16.74 18.16
N GLY A 14 9.88 -17.99 18.00
CA GLY A 14 8.87 -18.40 17.02
C GLY A 14 7.46 -17.96 17.37
N PRO A 15 6.52 -18.01 16.43
CA PRO A 15 5.13 -17.64 16.66
C PRO A 15 4.40 -18.65 17.56
N ALA A 16 3.35 -18.19 18.24
CA ALA A 16 2.40 -19.07 18.90
C ALA A 16 1.59 -19.88 17.87
N ALA A 17 0.94 -20.95 18.32
CA ALA A 17 -0.03 -21.65 17.49
C ALA A 17 -1.16 -20.71 17.07
N MET A 18 -1.63 -20.84 15.83
CA MET A 18 -2.61 -19.90 15.25
C MET A 18 -3.91 -19.75 16.03
N ARG A 19 -4.30 -20.75 16.86
CA ARG A 19 -5.49 -20.68 17.72
C ARG A 19 -5.39 -19.64 18.83
N TYR A 20 -4.19 -19.12 19.11
CA TYR A 20 -3.94 -18.11 20.14
C TYR A 20 -3.76 -16.69 19.58
N THR A 21 -3.86 -16.53 18.27
CA THR A 21 -3.64 -15.25 17.62
C THR A 21 -4.87 -14.79 16.85
N GLU A 22 -5.00 -13.48 16.73
CA GLU A 22 -6.02 -12.82 15.90
C GLU A 22 -5.33 -11.88 14.91
N ALA A 23 -5.95 -11.67 13.77
CA ALA A 23 -5.42 -10.80 12.74
C ALA A 23 -6.53 -9.97 12.10
N ARG A 24 -6.21 -8.73 11.79
CA ARG A 24 -7.06 -7.82 11.00
C ARG A 24 -6.21 -7.04 10.01
N LEU A 25 -6.86 -6.37 9.07
CA LEU A 25 -6.16 -5.47 8.15
C LEU A 25 -5.61 -4.27 8.92
N ALA A 26 -4.33 -3.97 8.70
CA ALA A 26 -3.74 -2.72 9.17
C ALA A 26 -4.22 -1.54 8.33
N LEU A 27 -4.04 -0.31 8.81
CA LEU A 27 -4.46 0.89 8.09
C LEU A 27 -3.87 1.00 6.68
N PRO A 28 -2.60 0.66 6.42
CA PRO A 28 -2.09 0.63 5.05
C PRO A 28 -2.80 -0.38 4.13
N ALA A 29 -3.24 -1.52 4.67
CA ALA A 29 -4.02 -2.49 3.90
C ALA A 29 -5.43 -1.96 3.62
N MET A 30 -6.05 -1.26 4.57
CA MET A 30 -7.32 -0.60 4.35
C MET A 30 -7.25 0.43 3.21
N ALA A 31 -6.15 1.16 3.10
CA ALA A 31 -5.91 2.09 2.00
C ALA A 31 -5.85 1.41 0.62
N MET A 32 -5.59 0.12 0.57
CA MET A 32 -5.59 -0.66 -0.67
C MET A 32 -6.99 -1.10 -1.09
N VAL A 33 -7.91 -1.33 -0.15
CA VAL A 33 -9.21 -1.97 -0.40
C VAL A 33 -10.42 -1.06 -0.19
N ALA A 34 -10.26 0.05 0.52
CA ALA A 34 -11.39 0.87 1.02
C ALA A 34 -12.34 1.39 -0.06
N GLU A 35 -11.89 1.56 -1.29
CA GLU A 35 -12.68 2.09 -2.39
C GLU A 35 -13.28 1.01 -3.30
N ALA A 36 -13.14 -0.27 -2.96
CA ALA A 36 -13.60 -1.39 -3.81
C ALA A 36 -15.13 -1.38 -4.03
N ASP A 37 -15.90 -0.83 -3.10
CA ASP A 37 -17.36 -0.76 -3.16
C ASP A 37 -17.90 0.43 -3.97
N GLU A 38 -17.02 1.23 -4.55
CA GLU A 38 -17.39 2.45 -5.30
C GLU A 38 -17.25 2.28 -6.81
N ASP A 39 -17.45 1.09 -7.33
CA ASP A 39 -17.32 0.74 -8.75
C ASP A 39 -15.94 1.11 -9.35
N THR A 40 -14.90 1.06 -8.56
CA THR A 40 -13.55 1.49 -8.93
C THR A 40 -12.81 0.45 -9.76
N VAL A 41 -13.12 -0.82 -9.57
CA VAL A 41 -12.46 -1.97 -10.21
C VAL A 41 -13.50 -3.00 -10.64
N ASP A 42 -13.13 -3.83 -11.61
CA ASP A 42 -13.98 -4.93 -12.06
C ASP A 42 -13.89 -6.10 -11.10
N PHE A 43 -15.01 -6.81 -10.96
CA PHE A 43 -15.14 -8.02 -10.17
C PHE A 43 -15.29 -9.24 -11.07
N GLY A 44 -14.81 -10.36 -10.61
CA GLY A 44 -14.97 -11.66 -11.24
C GLY A 44 -15.25 -12.74 -10.20
N PRO A 45 -15.63 -13.94 -10.65
CA PRO A 45 -15.89 -15.05 -9.74
C PRO A 45 -14.59 -15.49 -9.03
N ASN A 46 -14.72 -15.90 -7.77
CA ASN A 46 -13.63 -16.53 -7.04
C ASN A 46 -13.38 -17.96 -7.54
N TYR A 47 -12.50 -18.72 -6.89
CA TYR A 47 -12.05 -20.04 -7.32
C TYR A 47 -13.19 -21.07 -7.50
N ASP A 48 -14.27 -20.98 -6.74
CA ASP A 48 -15.42 -21.88 -6.82
C ASP A 48 -16.66 -21.26 -7.51
N GLY A 49 -16.55 -20.01 -7.95
CA GLY A 49 -17.61 -19.29 -8.64
C GLY A 49 -18.78 -18.84 -7.77
N GLN A 50 -18.71 -18.99 -6.47
CA GLN A 50 -19.82 -18.66 -5.56
C GLN A 50 -19.84 -17.20 -5.11
N ILE A 51 -18.69 -16.54 -5.07
CA ILE A 51 -18.53 -15.16 -4.60
C ILE A 51 -17.78 -14.36 -5.66
N LEU A 52 -18.17 -13.10 -5.83
CA LEU A 52 -17.42 -12.15 -6.66
C LEU A 52 -16.31 -11.52 -5.84
N GLU A 53 -15.15 -11.40 -6.45
CA GLU A 53 -13.98 -10.74 -5.88
C GLU A 53 -13.39 -9.73 -6.86
N PRO A 54 -12.70 -8.67 -6.36
CA PRO A 54 -12.03 -7.73 -7.25
C PRO A 54 -10.93 -8.44 -8.05
N LEU A 55 -10.87 -8.17 -9.35
CA LEU A 55 -9.81 -8.69 -10.23
C LEU A 55 -8.45 -8.04 -9.91
N VAL A 56 -8.47 -6.77 -9.52
CA VAL A 56 -7.36 -6.00 -9.00
C VAL A 56 -7.87 -5.10 -7.87
N LEU A 57 -7.00 -4.74 -6.93
CA LEU A 57 -7.38 -3.82 -5.87
C LEU A 57 -7.31 -2.36 -6.34
N PRO A 58 -8.17 -1.46 -5.81
CA PRO A 58 -8.07 -0.04 -6.12
C PRO A 58 -6.73 0.59 -5.74
N SER A 59 -6.13 0.17 -4.65
CA SER A 59 -4.78 0.50 -4.17
C SER A 59 -4.42 1.98 -4.20
N ALA A 60 -4.44 2.63 -3.04
CA ALA A 60 -4.14 4.06 -2.93
C ALA A 60 -2.65 4.40 -3.13
N TYR A 61 -1.78 3.41 -3.16
CA TYR A 61 -0.34 3.55 -3.37
C TYR A 61 0.22 2.34 -4.13
N PRO A 62 1.40 2.44 -4.77
CA PRO A 62 1.96 1.34 -5.57
C PRO A 62 2.56 0.24 -4.68
N ASN A 63 1.71 -0.62 -4.13
CA ASN A 63 2.07 -1.62 -3.13
C ASN A 63 3.11 -2.63 -3.62
N LEU A 64 3.10 -3.01 -4.90
CA LEU A 64 4.10 -3.95 -5.45
C LEU A 64 5.53 -3.44 -5.27
N LEU A 65 5.75 -2.15 -5.48
CA LEU A 65 7.05 -1.51 -5.24
C LEU A 65 7.34 -1.34 -3.75
N VAL A 66 6.34 -0.95 -2.96
CA VAL A 66 6.53 -0.65 -1.53
C VAL A 66 6.85 -1.91 -0.75
N ASN A 67 6.04 -2.95 -0.87
CA ASN A 67 6.22 -4.17 -0.10
C ASN A 67 7.00 -5.26 -0.85
N GLY A 68 7.20 -5.11 -2.15
CA GLY A 68 7.84 -6.13 -2.96
C GLY A 68 7.00 -7.41 -3.02
N GLY A 69 7.60 -8.47 -3.50
CA GLY A 69 6.97 -9.78 -3.55
C GLY A 69 7.84 -10.80 -4.29
N SER A 70 7.62 -12.05 -3.98
CA SER A 70 8.28 -13.16 -4.65
C SER A 70 7.27 -14.24 -4.97
N GLY A 71 7.35 -14.80 -6.16
CA GLY A 71 6.45 -15.85 -6.58
C GLY A 71 7.03 -16.70 -7.69
N ILE A 72 6.70 -17.99 -7.67
CA ILE A 72 7.12 -18.96 -8.67
C ILE A 72 5.85 -19.50 -9.32
N ALA A 73 5.74 -19.31 -10.64
CA ALA A 73 4.66 -19.86 -11.45
C ALA A 73 5.23 -20.85 -12.46
N VAL A 74 4.34 -21.50 -13.21
CA VAL A 74 4.76 -22.37 -14.32
C VAL A 74 5.28 -21.49 -15.47
N GLY A 75 6.55 -21.68 -15.82
CA GLY A 75 7.18 -20.98 -16.93
C GLY A 75 7.63 -19.53 -16.63
N MET A 76 7.39 -19.00 -15.43
CA MET A 76 7.83 -17.66 -15.05
C MET A 76 7.99 -17.53 -13.52
N ALA A 77 8.79 -16.57 -13.12
CA ALA A 77 8.96 -16.20 -11.72
C ALA A 77 9.05 -14.67 -11.59
N THR A 78 8.70 -14.16 -10.42
CA THR A 78 8.87 -12.75 -10.08
C THR A 78 9.61 -12.62 -8.76
N ASN A 79 10.43 -11.60 -8.66
CA ASN A 79 11.11 -11.24 -7.41
C ASN A 79 11.31 -9.72 -7.37
N MET A 80 10.51 -9.07 -6.55
CA MET A 80 10.50 -7.62 -6.39
C MET A 80 11.05 -7.25 -5.02
N ALA A 81 12.00 -6.33 -5.00
CA ALA A 81 12.50 -5.76 -3.76
C ALA A 81 11.49 -4.77 -3.17
N PRO A 82 11.40 -4.65 -1.84
CA PRO A 82 10.64 -3.59 -1.19
C PRO A 82 11.31 -2.22 -1.35
N HIS A 83 10.50 -1.17 -1.25
CA HIS A 83 10.95 0.22 -1.41
C HIS A 83 10.37 1.10 -0.29
N ASN A 84 10.97 2.26 -0.10
CA ASN A 84 10.47 3.26 0.84
C ASN A 84 9.20 3.92 0.30
N LEU A 85 8.12 3.91 1.06
CA LEU A 85 6.83 4.46 0.63
C LEU A 85 6.93 5.95 0.28
N GLY A 86 7.59 6.75 1.11
CA GLY A 86 7.76 8.19 0.85
C GLY A 86 8.54 8.47 -0.42
N GLU A 87 9.59 7.71 -0.69
CA GLU A 87 10.39 7.81 -1.91
C GLU A 87 9.58 7.42 -3.16
N VAL A 88 8.85 6.32 -3.10
CA VAL A 88 8.01 5.86 -4.21
C VAL A 88 6.90 6.88 -4.51
N ILE A 89 6.26 7.42 -3.50
CA ILE A 89 5.25 8.47 -3.66
C ILE A 89 5.85 9.71 -4.31
N ALA A 90 7.02 10.17 -3.84
CA ALA A 90 7.69 11.33 -4.42
C ALA A 90 8.03 11.12 -5.89
N ALA A 91 8.56 9.95 -6.27
CA ALA A 91 8.83 9.60 -7.66
C ALA A 91 7.56 9.54 -8.51
N THR A 92 6.47 8.96 -7.96
CA THR A 92 5.19 8.86 -8.66
C THR A 92 4.61 10.25 -8.92
N LYS A 93 4.62 11.13 -7.95
CA LYS A 93 4.16 12.52 -8.10
C LYS A 93 5.01 13.29 -9.12
N TYR A 94 6.33 13.11 -9.06
CA TYR A 94 7.22 13.73 -10.05
C TYR A 94 6.91 13.26 -11.47
N LEU A 95 6.64 11.96 -11.66
CA LEU A 95 6.29 11.40 -12.97
C LEU A 95 4.92 11.90 -13.46
N ILE A 96 3.96 12.12 -12.56
CA ILE A 96 2.67 12.74 -12.92
C ILE A 96 2.90 14.15 -13.49
N ASP A 97 3.72 14.96 -12.82
CA ASP A 97 4.02 16.33 -13.23
C ASP A 97 4.95 16.38 -14.46
N ASN A 98 5.77 15.37 -14.64
CA ASN A 98 6.78 15.27 -15.71
C ASN A 98 6.68 13.91 -16.42
N PRO A 99 5.70 13.73 -17.32
CA PRO A 99 5.48 12.42 -17.98
C PRO A 99 6.68 11.90 -18.79
N ASN A 100 7.55 12.78 -19.21
CA ASN A 100 8.76 12.45 -19.97
C ASN A 100 10.01 12.33 -19.08
N ALA A 101 9.84 12.21 -17.76
CA ALA A 101 10.95 12.06 -16.84
C ALA A 101 11.83 10.87 -17.21
N THR A 102 13.15 11.07 -17.12
CA THR A 102 14.13 10.00 -17.33
C THR A 102 14.28 9.14 -16.08
N LEU A 103 14.79 7.92 -16.25
CA LEU A 103 15.11 7.04 -15.13
C LEU A 103 16.06 7.74 -14.13
N LYS A 104 17.07 8.44 -14.63
CA LYS A 104 18.01 9.19 -13.79
C LYS A 104 17.30 10.22 -12.89
N GLN A 105 16.30 10.91 -13.42
CA GLN A 105 15.49 11.87 -12.66
C GLN A 105 14.64 11.17 -11.60
N LEU A 106 14.02 10.04 -11.95
CA LEU A 106 13.22 9.25 -11.00
C LEU A 106 14.08 8.66 -9.89
N MET A 107 15.28 8.22 -10.18
CA MET A 107 16.21 7.66 -9.20
C MET A 107 16.73 8.69 -8.19
N LYS A 108 16.56 9.98 -8.42
CA LYS A 108 16.80 11.00 -7.39
C LYS A 108 15.82 10.87 -6.20
N TYR A 109 14.62 10.39 -6.48
CA TYR A 109 13.60 10.14 -5.46
C TYR A 109 13.63 8.73 -4.93
N VAL A 110 13.92 7.74 -5.80
CA VAL A 110 14.04 6.32 -5.45
C VAL A 110 15.44 5.84 -5.83
N PRO A 111 16.44 6.10 -4.98
CA PRO A 111 17.83 5.75 -5.29
C PRO A 111 18.08 4.24 -5.27
N GLY A 112 17.22 3.46 -4.64
CA GLY A 112 17.30 2.02 -4.56
C GLY A 112 16.22 1.42 -3.66
N PRO A 113 16.17 0.10 -3.57
CA PRO A 113 15.31 -0.60 -2.61
C PRO A 113 15.57 -0.17 -1.16
N ASP A 114 14.56 -0.35 -0.33
CA ASP A 114 14.61 -0.10 1.10
C ASP A 114 14.01 -1.32 1.84
N PHE A 115 14.85 -2.03 2.56
CA PHE A 115 14.45 -3.27 3.22
C PHE A 115 14.02 -3.03 4.67
N PRO A 116 13.01 -3.72 5.17
CA PRO A 116 12.52 -3.54 6.53
C PRO A 116 13.58 -3.89 7.60
N THR A 117 14.55 -4.73 7.24
CA THR A 117 15.65 -5.13 8.10
C THR A 117 16.90 -4.24 7.99
N GLY A 118 16.83 -3.17 7.18
CA GLY A 118 17.95 -2.25 6.98
C GLY A 118 19.07 -2.84 6.12
N GLY A 119 20.29 -2.84 6.64
CA GLY A 119 21.48 -3.31 5.93
C GLY A 119 22.08 -2.26 5.01
N GLN A 120 23.09 -2.69 4.27
CA GLN A 120 23.83 -1.87 3.31
C GLN A 120 23.70 -2.44 1.91
N LEU A 121 23.21 -1.64 0.99
CA LEU A 121 23.07 -2.03 -0.42
C LEU A 121 24.38 -1.70 -1.16
N VAL A 122 24.96 -2.71 -1.81
CA VAL A 122 26.17 -2.63 -2.59
C VAL A 122 25.87 -3.06 -4.03
N GLY A 123 26.37 -2.32 -5.02
CA GLY A 123 26.14 -2.64 -6.42
C GLY A 123 25.01 -1.83 -7.03
N VAL A 124 25.07 -0.51 -6.90
CA VAL A 124 24.09 0.44 -7.48
C VAL A 124 23.88 0.24 -8.97
N GLU A 125 24.90 -0.21 -9.70
CA GLU A 125 24.78 -0.50 -11.13
C GLU A 125 23.74 -1.60 -11.41
N GLY A 126 23.71 -2.66 -10.58
CA GLY A 126 22.68 -3.70 -10.69
C GLY A 126 21.29 -3.17 -10.39
N VAL A 127 21.14 -2.23 -9.46
CA VAL A 127 19.87 -1.54 -9.18
C VAL A 127 19.45 -0.71 -10.40
N ARG A 128 20.36 0.04 -10.98
CA ARG A 128 20.10 0.86 -12.18
C ARG A 128 19.68 -0.01 -13.37
N GLU A 129 20.36 -1.14 -13.56
CA GLU A 129 19.97 -2.11 -14.59
C GLU A 129 18.57 -2.66 -14.35
N ALA A 130 18.25 -3.06 -13.11
CA ALA A 130 16.92 -3.55 -12.74
C ALA A 130 15.84 -2.49 -12.99
N TYR A 131 16.10 -1.24 -12.64
CA TYR A 131 15.17 -0.14 -12.88
C TYR A 131 15.01 0.23 -14.34
N SER A 132 16.02 -0.04 -15.17
CA SER A 132 15.97 0.18 -16.62
C SER A 132 15.25 -0.95 -17.34
N THR A 133 15.59 -2.21 -17.03
CA THR A 133 15.17 -3.40 -17.81
C THR A 133 14.17 -4.29 -17.10
N GLY A 134 14.00 -4.12 -15.80
CA GLY A 134 13.22 -5.03 -14.94
C GLY A 134 14.04 -6.19 -14.38
N LYS A 135 15.30 -6.34 -14.76
CA LYS A 135 16.20 -7.39 -14.26
C LYS A 135 17.55 -6.81 -13.88
N GLY A 136 18.04 -7.19 -12.72
CA GLY A 136 19.34 -6.79 -12.23
C GLY A 136 19.59 -7.34 -10.84
N SER A 137 20.85 -7.41 -10.44
CA SER A 137 21.21 -7.93 -9.14
C SER A 137 22.15 -7.00 -8.39
N PHE A 138 22.03 -7.02 -7.08
CA PHE A 138 22.87 -6.29 -6.15
C PHE A 138 23.12 -7.14 -4.92
N LYS A 139 23.95 -6.64 -4.02
CA LYS A 139 24.24 -7.31 -2.75
C LYS A 139 23.77 -6.49 -1.57
N LEU A 140 23.34 -7.19 -0.53
CA LEU A 140 23.05 -6.62 0.78
C LEU A 140 24.11 -7.10 1.77
N ARG A 141 24.66 -6.16 2.54
CA ARG A 141 25.59 -6.42 3.61
C ARG A 141 24.98 -6.14 4.96
N ALA A 142 25.35 -6.92 5.94
CA ALA A 142 25.06 -6.63 7.33
C ALA A 142 25.65 -5.28 7.75
N THR A 143 24.91 -4.56 8.59
CA THR A 143 25.43 -3.36 9.27
C THR A 143 26.11 -3.81 10.55
N VAL A 144 27.37 -3.44 10.72
CA VAL A 144 28.19 -3.85 11.85
C VAL A 144 28.85 -2.65 12.52
N GLU A 145 29.20 -2.85 13.79
CA GLU A 145 30.03 -1.93 14.56
C GLU A 145 31.31 -2.65 14.96
N ILE A 146 32.46 -2.08 14.66
CA ILE A 146 33.77 -2.59 15.06
C ILE A 146 34.22 -1.83 16.31
N GLY A 147 34.58 -2.54 17.36
CA GLY A 147 35.02 -1.93 18.60
C GLY A 147 35.34 -2.96 19.68
N LYS A 148 35.66 -2.46 20.87
CA LYS A 148 35.89 -3.31 22.04
C LYS A 148 34.57 -3.95 22.48
N VAL A 149 34.55 -5.26 22.54
CA VAL A 149 33.40 -6.04 23.03
C VAL A 149 33.61 -6.52 24.47
N THR A 150 34.89 -6.62 24.89
CA THR A 150 35.29 -6.79 26.28
C THR A 150 36.44 -5.81 26.60
N SER A 151 36.86 -5.75 27.86
CA SER A 151 37.99 -4.88 28.27
C SER A 151 39.29 -5.18 27.53
N ARG A 152 39.45 -6.42 27.02
CA ARG A 152 40.71 -6.93 26.43
C ARG A 152 40.61 -7.34 24.96
N LYS A 153 39.38 -7.41 24.40
CA LYS A 153 39.18 -7.96 23.06
C LYS A 153 38.36 -7.02 22.17
N MET A 154 38.80 -6.93 20.93
CA MET A 154 38.04 -6.32 19.84
C MET A 154 37.01 -7.29 19.29
N GLY A 155 35.99 -6.78 18.70
CA GLY A 155 34.93 -7.57 18.07
C GLY A 155 34.17 -6.84 17.00
N ILE A 156 33.31 -7.60 16.34
CA ILE A 156 32.38 -7.14 15.32
C ILE A 156 30.98 -7.41 15.85
N THR A 157 30.19 -6.35 16.03
CA THR A 157 28.80 -6.46 16.48
C THR A 157 27.87 -6.24 15.30
N ILE A 158 27.08 -7.26 14.97
CA ILE A 158 26.08 -7.17 13.88
C ILE A 158 24.83 -6.49 14.44
N LYS A 159 24.45 -5.38 13.82
CA LYS A 159 23.24 -4.60 14.17
C LYS A 159 22.08 -4.83 13.22
N GLU A 160 22.37 -5.08 11.95
CA GLU A 160 21.37 -5.37 10.92
C GLU A 160 21.89 -6.49 10.03
N LEU A 161 21.00 -7.35 9.58
CA LEU A 161 21.28 -8.45 8.67
C LEU A 161 20.63 -8.23 7.31
N PRO A 162 21.16 -8.85 6.24
CA PRO A 162 20.47 -8.89 4.96
C PRO A 162 19.06 -9.42 5.07
N PHE A 163 18.18 -8.95 4.19
CA PHE A 163 16.77 -9.35 4.14
C PHE A 163 16.64 -10.89 4.07
N ASN A 164 15.75 -11.44 4.89
CA ASN A 164 15.48 -12.88 5.03
C ASN A 164 16.65 -13.71 5.62
N ILE A 165 17.66 -13.09 6.20
CA ILE A 165 18.74 -13.77 6.89
C ILE A 165 18.57 -13.60 8.40
N GLY A 166 18.37 -14.70 9.11
CA GLY A 166 18.25 -14.71 10.56
C GLY A 166 19.60 -14.82 11.27
N PRO A 167 19.68 -14.38 12.55
CA PRO A 167 20.90 -14.47 13.35
C PRO A 167 21.44 -15.92 13.50
N GLU A 168 20.55 -16.89 13.66
CA GLU A 168 20.92 -18.31 13.84
C GLU A 168 21.72 -18.83 12.66
N LYS A 169 21.31 -18.47 11.44
CA LYS A 169 21.99 -18.89 10.21
C LYS A 169 23.42 -18.37 10.11
N ILE A 170 23.64 -17.16 10.61
CA ILE A 170 24.97 -16.55 10.68
C ILE A 170 25.84 -17.28 11.73
N VAL A 171 25.30 -17.48 12.92
CA VAL A 171 26.01 -18.15 14.01
C VAL A 171 26.43 -19.58 13.62
N GLU A 172 25.49 -20.32 13.05
CA GLU A 172 25.74 -21.69 12.56
C GLU A 172 26.84 -21.72 11.47
N ARG A 173 26.73 -20.84 10.49
CA ARG A 173 27.68 -20.78 9.38
C ARG A 173 29.09 -20.41 9.85
N ILE A 174 29.21 -19.45 10.75
CA ILE A 174 30.53 -19.08 11.33
C ILE A 174 31.10 -20.22 12.13
N ALA A 175 30.32 -20.93 12.94
CA ALA A 175 30.74 -22.07 13.69
C ALA A 175 31.30 -23.21 12.80
N ASP A 176 30.60 -23.50 11.71
CA ASP A 176 31.01 -24.51 10.73
C ASP A 176 32.33 -24.14 10.04
N LEU A 177 32.47 -22.87 9.63
CA LEU A 177 33.68 -22.35 9.00
C LEU A 177 34.87 -22.34 9.95
N ALA A 178 34.66 -22.02 11.23
CA ALA A 178 35.69 -22.07 12.25
C ALA A 178 36.16 -23.50 12.51
N LYS A 179 35.26 -24.48 12.63
CA LYS A 179 35.58 -25.90 12.75
C LYS A 179 36.34 -26.42 11.54
N ALA A 180 35.97 -26.02 10.35
CA ALA A 180 36.63 -26.38 9.09
C ALA A 180 37.96 -25.64 8.86
N LYS A 181 38.37 -24.76 9.78
CA LYS A 181 39.56 -23.90 9.68
C LYS A 181 39.58 -22.98 8.41
N LYS A 182 38.42 -22.71 7.84
CA LYS A 182 38.27 -21.81 6.69
C LYS A 182 38.15 -20.35 7.09
N LEU A 183 37.77 -20.08 8.32
CA LEU A 183 37.68 -18.78 8.93
C LEU A 183 38.47 -18.74 10.22
N GLN A 184 39.43 -17.83 10.30
CA GLN A 184 40.34 -17.70 11.45
C GLN A 184 40.11 -16.39 12.17
N GLY A 185 40.54 -16.31 13.42
CA GLY A 185 40.52 -15.09 14.20
C GLY A 185 39.30 -14.89 15.06
N ILE A 186 38.36 -15.81 15.06
CA ILE A 186 37.16 -15.75 15.89
C ILE A 186 37.35 -16.49 17.18
N SER A 187 37.18 -15.82 18.30
CA SER A 187 37.28 -16.34 19.65
C SER A 187 35.95 -16.89 20.16
N ASP A 188 34.88 -16.15 19.96
CA ASP A 188 33.55 -16.50 20.41
C ASP A 188 32.48 -15.77 19.62
N ILE A 189 31.24 -16.29 19.62
CA ILE A 189 30.08 -15.70 19.03
C ILE A 189 28.94 -15.77 20.05
N ILE A 190 28.34 -14.62 20.34
CA ILE A 190 27.23 -14.51 21.27
C ILE A 190 26.05 -13.84 20.57
N ASP A 191 24.91 -14.52 20.53
CA ASP A 191 23.65 -13.96 20.01
C ASP A 191 22.86 -13.32 21.16
N LEU A 192 22.83 -12.00 21.18
CA LEU A 192 22.10 -11.18 22.15
C LEU A 192 20.84 -10.55 21.54
N THR A 193 20.41 -11.05 20.39
CA THR A 193 19.22 -10.56 19.69
C THR A 193 17.98 -10.74 20.55
N ASP A 194 17.22 -9.65 20.72
CA ASP A 194 15.93 -9.65 21.40
C ASP A 194 14.93 -8.68 20.75
N GLY A 195 13.68 -8.73 21.22
CA GLY A 195 12.62 -7.88 20.70
C GLY A 195 12.73 -6.39 21.08
N LYS A 196 13.61 -6.03 22.02
CA LYS A 196 13.82 -4.64 22.47
C LYS A 196 14.99 -3.98 21.77
N THR A 197 16.12 -4.67 21.70
CA THR A 197 17.37 -4.16 21.12
C THR A 197 17.52 -4.49 19.64
N GLY A 198 16.68 -5.41 19.11
CA GLY A 198 16.76 -5.88 17.74
C GLY A 198 17.93 -6.84 17.54
N THR A 199 18.39 -6.98 16.30
CA THR A 199 19.53 -7.84 15.96
C THR A 199 20.79 -7.36 16.67
N ASN A 200 21.42 -8.28 17.41
CA ASN A 200 22.62 -8.00 18.18
C ASN A 200 23.45 -9.29 18.31
N VAL A 201 24.34 -9.51 17.35
CA VAL A 201 25.23 -10.67 17.33
C VAL A 201 26.66 -10.18 17.53
N VAL A 202 27.29 -10.59 18.61
CA VAL A 202 28.64 -10.16 18.96
C VAL A 202 29.64 -11.23 18.55
N ILE A 203 30.55 -10.87 17.66
CA ILE A 203 31.68 -11.73 17.22
C ILE A 203 32.94 -11.23 17.89
N GLU A 204 33.44 -12.00 18.85
CA GLU A 204 34.66 -11.70 19.56
C GLU A 204 35.87 -12.21 18.78
N LEU A 205 36.88 -11.35 18.60
CA LEU A 205 38.06 -11.65 17.81
C LEU A 205 39.24 -12.07 18.73
N LYS A 206 40.09 -12.97 18.22
CA LYS A 206 41.37 -13.29 18.84
C LYS A 206 42.32 -12.10 18.71
N ASN A 207 43.20 -11.94 19.68
CA ASN A 207 44.25 -10.93 19.63
C ASN A 207 45.17 -11.14 18.42
N GLY A 208 45.59 -10.07 17.78
CA GLY A 208 46.48 -10.11 16.62
C GLY A 208 45.76 -10.19 15.25
N PHE A 209 44.43 -10.21 15.23
CA PHE A 209 43.64 -10.17 13.99
C PHE A 209 43.05 -8.78 13.79
N GLU A 210 43.18 -8.26 12.56
CA GLU A 210 42.60 -7.00 12.17
C GLU A 210 41.09 -7.17 11.92
N PRO A 211 40.22 -6.41 12.60
CA PRO A 211 38.78 -6.58 12.49
C PRO A 211 38.25 -6.40 11.06
N GLU A 212 38.80 -5.45 10.29
CA GLU A 212 38.40 -5.17 8.93
C GLU A 212 38.68 -6.34 7.98
N GLN A 213 39.83 -7.01 8.16
CA GLN A 213 40.20 -8.21 7.37
C GLN A 213 39.29 -9.39 7.70
N VAL A 214 38.99 -9.60 8.97
CA VAL A 214 38.03 -10.63 9.40
C VAL A 214 36.64 -10.35 8.84
N LEU A 215 36.22 -9.10 8.87
CA LEU A 215 34.94 -8.66 8.29
C LEU A 215 34.84 -8.95 6.78
N GLU A 216 35.89 -8.70 6.04
CA GLU A 216 35.92 -9.04 4.60
C GLU A 216 35.74 -10.54 4.38
N GLN A 217 36.38 -11.40 5.18
CA GLN A 217 36.22 -12.84 5.11
C GLN A 217 34.80 -13.26 5.48
N LEU A 218 34.20 -12.63 6.48
CA LEU A 218 32.81 -12.86 6.86
C LEU A 218 31.84 -12.52 5.72
N TYR A 219 32.05 -11.42 5.02
CA TYR A 219 31.23 -11.07 3.85
C TYR A 219 31.38 -12.09 2.70
N LYS A 220 32.57 -12.59 2.47
CA LYS A 220 32.82 -13.58 1.41
C LYS A 220 32.28 -14.97 1.70
N LEU A 221 32.32 -15.41 2.95
CA LEU A 221 32.12 -16.81 3.34
C LEU A 221 30.77 -17.07 4.03
N THR A 222 30.07 -16.00 4.45
CA THR A 222 28.82 -16.11 5.22
C THR A 222 27.71 -15.30 4.57
N PRO A 223 26.43 -15.55 4.95
CA PRO A 223 25.31 -14.72 4.51
C PRO A 223 25.27 -13.30 5.11
N MET A 224 26.32 -12.83 5.77
CA MET A 224 26.48 -11.43 6.13
C MET A 224 26.54 -10.50 4.89
N GLU A 225 26.91 -11.05 3.75
CA GLU A 225 26.65 -10.46 2.44
C GLU A 225 25.82 -11.47 1.64
N ASP A 226 24.67 -11.05 1.15
CA ASP A 226 23.79 -11.91 0.37
C ASP A 226 23.32 -11.18 -0.89
N GLY A 227 23.13 -11.95 -1.97
CA GLY A 227 22.70 -11.42 -3.25
C GLY A 227 21.18 -11.28 -3.30
N PHE A 228 20.71 -10.23 -3.95
CA PHE A 228 19.31 -10.05 -4.31
C PHE A 228 19.20 -9.82 -5.81
N ALA A 229 18.43 -10.67 -6.49
CA ALA A 229 18.16 -10.56 -7.92
C ALA A 229 16.74 -10.07 -8.14
N ILE A 230 16.60 -8.87 -8.68
CA ILE A 230 15.29 -8.35 -9.10
C ILE A 230 14.92 -8.99 -10.43
N ASN A 231 13.70 -9.49 -10.51
CA ASN A 231 13.02 -9.92 -11.73
C ASN A 231 11.60 -9.38 -11.68
N ALA A 232 11.40 -8.20 -12.24
CA ALA A 232 10.19 -7.41 -12.11
C ALA A 232 9.12 -7.85 -13.11
N VAL A 233 8.64 -9.07 -12.97
CA VAL A 233 7.53 -9.60 -13.77
C VAL A 233 6.22 -9.29 -13.04
N ALA A 234 5.32 -8.60 -13.73
CA ALA A 234 3.99 -8.28 -13.23
C ALA A 234 2.93 -8.52 -14.32
N LEU A 235 1.70 -8.73 -13.89
CA LEU A 235 0.57 -8.83 -14.81
C LEU A 235 0.01 -7.43 -15.09
N VAL A 236 0.03 -7.02 -16.34
CA VAL A 236 -0.59 -5.80 -16.82
C VAL A 236 -1.74 -6.18 -17.74
N ASN A 237 -2.97 -5.85 -17.35
CA ASN A 237 -4.18 -6.27 -18.06
C ASN A 237 -4.22 -7.79 -18.33
N GLY A 238 -3.83 -8.58 -17.33
CA GLY A 238 -3.80 -10.03 -17.40
C GLY A 238 -2.63 -10.64 -18.18
N ARG A 239 -1.69 -9.83 -18.68
CA ARG A 239 -0.53 -10.31 -19.45
C ARG A 239 0.77 -10.09 -18.67
N PRO A 240 1.64 -11.11 -18.57
CA PRO A 240 2.94 -10.97 -17.95
C PRO A 240 3.84 -10.02 -18.73
N GLN A 241 4.47 -9.08 -18.02
CA GLN A 241 5.45 -8.16 -18.57
C GLN A 241 6.61 -8.00 -17.60
N THR A 242 7.81 -7.84 -18.12
CA THR A 242 8.98 -7.45 -17.32
C THR A 242 9.13 -5.92 -17.43
N LEU A 243 9.03 -5.23 -16.29
CA LEU A 243 8.90 -3.78 -16.24
C LEU A 243 10.04 -3.14 -15.44
N GLY A 244 10.57 -2.04 -15.95
CA GLY A 244 11.45 -1.16 -15.20
C GLY A 244 10.68 -0.26 -14.22
N LEU A 245 11.42 0.57 -13.48
CA LEU A 245 10.82 1.45 -12.47
C LEU A 245 9.82 2.44 -13.09
N LYS A 246 10.19 3.11 -14.17
CA LYS A 246 9.31 4.08 -14.82
C LYS A 246 8.01 3.43 -15.31
N GLU A 247 8.12 2.29 -15.96
CA GLU A 247 6.95 1.56 -16.48
C GLU A 247 6.04 1.07 -15.36
N LEU A 248 6.59 0.58 -14.25
CA LEU A 248 5.81 0.20 -13.07
C LEU A 248 5.02 1.38 -12.50
N LEU A 249 5.66 2.54 -12.40
CA LEU A 249 4.99 3.76 -11.94
C LEU A 249 3.93 4.24 -12.93
N GLN A 250 4.19 4.15 -14.24
CA GLN A 250 3.21 4.50 -15.28
C GLN A 250 1.96 3.61 -15.23
N VAL A 251 2.14 2.30 -15.04
CA VAL A 251 1.03 1.36 -14.88
C VAL A 251 0.20 1.71 -13.65
N PHE A 252 0.85 2.01 -12.53
CA PHE A 252 0.12 2.45 -11.32
C PHE A 252 -0.64 3.75 -11.55
N ILE A 253 -0.02 4.76 -12.16
CA ILE A 253 -0.65 6.05 -12.43
C ILE A 253 -1.89 5.86 -13.33
N SER A 254 -1.78 5.09 -14.40
CA SER A 254 -2.90 4.80 -15.30
C SER A 254 -4.04 4.08 -14.56
N HIS A 255 -3.71 3.11 -13.74
CA HIS A 255 -4.68 2.40 -12.90
C HIS A 255 -5.37 3.36 -11.93
N ARG A 256 -4.61 4.18 -11.22
CA ARG A 256 -5.15 5.08 -10.20
C ARG A 256 -5.99 6.21 -10.82
N VAL A 257 -5.63 6.69 -11.99
CA VAL A 257 -6.45 7.63 -12.76
C VAL A 257 -7.82 7.00 -13.07
N GLN A 258 -7.83 5.76 -13.51
CA GLN A 258 -9.08 5.03 -13.80
C GLN A 258 -9.91 4.82 -12.53
N VAL A 259 -9.28 4.45 -11.43
CA VAL A 259 -9.94 4.29 -10.12
C VAL A 259 -10.60 5.59 -9.67
N VAL A 260 -9.89 6.69 -9.71
CA VAL A 260 -10.40 8.01 -9.31
C VAL A 260 -11.52 8.46 -10.23
N ARG A 261 -11.42 8.23 -11.54
CA ARG A 261 -12.49 8.52 -12.51
C ARG A 261 -13.77 7.76 -12.16
N ARG A 262 -13.68 6.45 -12.02
CA ARG A 262 -14.82 5.57 -11.72
C ARG A 262 -15.43 5.90 -10.36
N ARG A 263 -14.60 6.11 -9.34
CA ARG A 263 -15.06 6.55 -8.01
C ARG A 263 -15.83 7.86 -8.08
N SER A 264 -15.33 8.83 -8.82
CA SER A 264 -15.95 10.14 -8.95
C SER A 264 -17.27 10.07 -9.69
N GLU A 265 -17.38 9.25 -10.72
CA GLU A 265 -18.65 8.96 -11.41
C GLU A 265 -19.66 8.28 -10.49
N PHE A 266 -19.22 7.30 -9.71
CA PHE A 266 -20.05 6.62 -8.72
C PHE A 266 -20.58 7.59 -7.66
N ARG A 267 -19.71 8.42 -7.08
CA ARG A 267 -20.09 9.42 -6.08
C ARG A 267 -21.01 10.49 -6.65
N LYS A 268 -20.78 10.91 -7.89
CA LYS A 268 -21.65 11.85 -8.60
C LYS A 268 -23.04 11.26 -8.82
N ALA A 269 -23.13 10.02 -9.29
CA ALA A 269 -24.41 9.34 -9.49
C ALA A 269 -25.16 9.17 -8.17
N LYS A 270 -24.49 8.78 -7.12
CA LYS A 270 -25.07 8.64 -5.77
C LYS A 270 -25.58 9.96 -5.21
N ALA A 271 -24.78 11.02 -5.32
CA ALA A 271 -25.16 12.35 -4.87
C ALA A 271 -26.34 12.91 -5.71
N THR A 272 -26.35 12.70 -7.02
CA THR A 272 -27.43 13.10 -7.90
C THR A 272 -28.75 12.38 -7.57
N ALA A 273 -28.69 11.08 -7.34
CA ALA A 273 -29.85 10.30 -6.92
C ALA A 273 -30.41 10.80 -5.57
N ARG A 274 -29.55 11.06 -4.61
CA ARG A 274 -29.97 11.62 -3.31
C ARG A 274 -30.54 13.03 -3.46
N LEU A 275 -29.95 13.89 -4.28
CA LEU A 275 -30.45 15.23 -4.54
C LEU A 275 -31.85 15.20 -5.14
N THR A 276 -32.13 14.30 -6.08
CA THR A 276 -33.46 14.09 -6.65
C THR A 276 -34.51 13.84 -5.55
N LEU A 277 -34.17 12.96 -4.59
CA LEU A 277 -35.07 12.67 -3.47
C LEU A 277 -35.25 13.86 -2.53
N VAL A 278 -34.17 14.57 -2.23
CA VAL A 278 -34.20 15.78 -1.36
C VAL A 278 -35.04 16.87 -2.00
N ASP A 279 -34.89 17.10 -3.31
CA ASP A 279 -35.70 18.07 -4.04
C ASP A 279 -37.21 17.74 -3.97
N GLY A 280 -37.53 16.44 -4.07
CA GLY A 280 -38.92 15.98 -3.92
C GLY A 280 -39.47 16.21 -2.51
N LEU A 281 -38.66 15.89 -1.48
CA LEU A 281 -39.02 16.11 -0.08
C LEU A 281 -39.24 17.60 0.21
N LEU A 282 -38.39 18.48 -0.31
CA LEU A 282 -38.55 19.91 -0.14
C LEU A 282 -39.86 20.44 -0.77
N LYS A 283 -40.25 19.89 -1.91
CA LYS A 283 -41.55 20.22 -2.53
C LYS A 283 -42.74 19.75 -1.67
N ALA A 284 -42.66 18.53 -1.13
CA ALA A 284 -43.72 17.95 -0.34
C ALA A 284 -43.85 18.61 1.04
N ILE A 285 -42.75 19.02 1.66
CA ILE A 285 -42.76 19.58 3.03
C ILE A 285 -43.39 20.97 3.09
N ILE A 286 -43.55 21.66 1.93
CA ILE A 286 -44.21 22.94 1.86
C ILE A 286 -45.68 22.81 2.28
N ASP A 287 -46.32 21.69 1.96
CA ASP A 287 -47.71 21.42 2.31
C ASP A 287 -47.92 19.93 2.65
N ILE A 288 -47.49 19.55 3.86
CA ILE A 288 -47.62 18.18 4.36
C ILE A 288 -49.09 17.76 4.48
N ASP A 289 -49.97 18.66 4.88
CA ASP A 289 -51.40 18.35 5.05
C ASP A 289 -52.02 17.96 3.70
N LYS A 290 -51.62 18.60 2.63
CA LYS A 290 -52.04 18.24 1.27
C LYS A 290 -51.52 16.86 0.86
N VAL A 291 -50.27 16.52 1.21
CA VAL A 291 -49.70 15.18 0.96
C VAL A 291 -50.54 14.12 1.68
N ILE A 292 -50.83 14.31 2.94
CA ILE A 292 -51.61 13.38 3.75
C ILE A 292 -53.04 13.24 3.19
N LYS A 293 -53.66 14.35 2.80
CA LYS A 293 -54.98 14.34 2.22
C LYS A 293 -55.05 13.57 0.90
N ILE A 294 -54.04 13.73 0.05
CA ILE A 294 -53.95 12.99 -1.22
C ILE A 294 -53.81 11.50 -0.97
N ILE A 295 -52.92 11.10 -0.07
CA ILE A 295 -52.69 9.68 0.25
C ILE A 295 -53.95 9.04 0.82
N ARG A 296 -54.62 9.72 1.76
CA ARG A 296 -55.85 9.22 2.38
C ARG A 296 -57.04 9.19 1.46
N GLY A 297 -57.13 10.09 0.48
CA GLY A 297 -58.20 10.18 -0.46
C GLY A 297 -58.04 9.34 -1.72
N SER A 298 -56.93 8.61 -1.85
CA SER A 298 -56.65 7.75 -3.00
C SER A 298 -57.08 6.31 -2.77
N ASP A 299 -57.61 5.68 -3.83
CA ASP A 299 -58.09 4.30 -3.74
C ASP A 299 -57.01 3.27 -3.56
N ASP A 300 -55.85 3.52 -4.16
CA ASP A 300 -54.67 2.65 -4.07
C ASP A 300 -53.36 3.46 -4.13
N ALA A 301 -52.24 2.75 -3.99
CA ALA A 301 -50.93 3.37 -4.03
C ALA A 301 -50.59 4.01 -5.39
N ALA A 302 -51.01 3.40 -6.49
CA ALA A 302 -50.78 3.94 -7.83
C ALA A 302 -51.51 5.24 -8.06
N ALA A 303 -52.78 5.33 -7.63
CA ALA A 303 -53.57 6.58 -7.69
C ALA A 303 -52.99 7.68 -6.80
N ALA A 304 -52.49 7.31 -5.60
CA ALA A 304 -51.83 8.26 -4.71
C ALA A 304 -50.51 8.80 -5.32
N LYS A 305 -49.72 7.94 -5.93
CA LYS A 305 -48.49 8.34 -6.64
C LYS A 305 -48.77 9.31 -7.76
N ASP A 306 -49.70 9.01 -8.63
CA ASP A 306 -50.10 9.89 -9.76
C ASP A 306 -50.60 11.23 -9.27
N ALA A 307 -51.40 11.26 -8.22
CA ALA A 307 -51.91 12.50 -7.64
C ALA A 307 -50.80 13.35 -7.01
N LEU A 308 -49.82 12.74 -6.34
CA LEU A 308 -48.66 13.45 -5.81
C LEU A 308 -47.78 14.02 -6.93
N ILE A 309 -47.55 13.29 -8.01
CA ILE A 309 -46.80 13.73 -9.16
C ILE A 309 -47.42 14.98 -9.77
N LYS A 310 -48.72 14.96 -9.98
CA LYS A 310 -49.46 16.09 -10.55
C LYS A 310 -49.48 17.29 -9.62
N SER A 311 -49.74 17.10 -8.33
CA SER A 311 -49.93 18.19 -7.37
C SER A 311 -48.65 18.91 -6.99
N PHE A 312 -47.55 18.19 -6.88
CA PHE A 312 -46.25 18.72 -6.43
C PHE A 312 -45.20 18.81 -7.53
N LYS A 313 -45.53 18.45 -8.76
CA LYS A 313 -44.60 18.38 -9.90
C LYS A 313 -43.40 17.50 -9.59
N LEU A 314 -43.67 16.32 -9.08
CA LEU A 314 -42.66 15.29 -8.75
C LEU A 314 -42.43 14.37 -9.95
N ASN A 315 -41.29 13.70 -9.94
CA ASN A 315 -41.10 12.56 -10.80
C ASN A 315 -41.51 11.25 -10.07
N ASP A 316 -41.47 10.13 -10.77
CA ASP A 316 -41.88 8.81 -10.25
C ASP A 316 -41.09 8.39 -9.01
N GLU A 317 -39.77 8.56 -9.04
CA GLU A 317 -38.88 8.18 -7.92
C GLU A 317 -39.19 9.02 -6.66
N GLN A 318 -39.39 10.31 -6.81
CA GLN A 318 -39.70 11.22 -5.70
C GLN A 318 -41.06 10.88 -5.07
N ALA A 319 -42.06 10.63 -5.87
CA ALA A 319 -43.38 10.26 -5.38
C ALA A 319 -43.38 8.92 -4.68
N THR A 320 -42.72 7.91 -5.24
CA THR A 320 -42.57 6.60 -4.62
C THR A 320 -41.84 6.69 -3.28
N TYR A 321 -40.78 7.47 -3.21
CA TYR A 321 -40.01 7.67 -1.97
C TYR A 321 -40.87 8.30 -0.85
N ILE A 322 -41.68 9.28 -1.19
CA ILE A 322 -42.60 9.94 -0.26
C ILE A 322 -43.68 8.96 0.23
N LEU A 323 -44.25 8.17 -0.67
CA LEU A 323 -45.27 7.17 -0.31
C LEU A 323 -44.72 6.06 0.61
N ASP A 324 -43.51 5.63 0.38
CA ASP A 324 -42.87 4.55 1.16
C ASP A 324 -42.34 5.05 2.52
N MET A 325 -42.33 6.36 2.72
CA MET A 325 -41.82 6.95 3.95
C MET A 325 -42.84 6.86 5.09
N PRO A 326 -42.44 6.41 6.29
CA PRO A 326 -43.30 6.45 7.45
C PRO A 326 -43.78 7.88 7.77
N LEU A 327 -45.07 8.04 8.02
CA LEU A 327 -45.69 9.34 8.35
C LEU A 327 -44.92 10.07 9.47
N ARG A 328 -44.46 9.34 10.47
CA ARG A 328 -43.65 9.87 11.58
C ARG A 328 -42.37 10.58 11.09
N ARG A 329 -41.73 10.06 10.04
CA ARG A 329 -40.53 10.70 9.47
C ARG A 329 -40.89 11.92 8.67
N LEU A 330 -41.93 11.83 7.87
CA LEU A 330 -42.39 12.93 7.02
C LEU A 330 -42.78 14.17 7.84
N THR A 331 -43.49 13.98 8.96
CA THR A 331 -43.96 15.07 9.82
C THR A 331 -42.87 15.70 10.69
N LYS A 332 -41.76 15.00 10.90
CA LYS A 332 -40.63 15.49 11.72
C LYS A 332 -39.48 16.08 10.89
N MET A 333 -39.60 16.11 9.56
CA MET A 333 -38.54 16.65 8.72
C MET A 333 -38.41 18.16 8.89
N SER A 334 -37.17 18.59 9.06
CA SER A 334 -36.82 20.02 9.08
C SER A 334 -36.50 20.51 7.69
N LYS A 335 -37.20 21.58 7.27
CA LYS A 335 -36.93 22.30 6.02
C LYS A 335 -35.47 22.78 5.96
N LEU A 336 -34.97 23.30 7.09
CA LEU A 336 -33.58 23.79 7.19
C LEU A 336 -32.56 22.69 6.95
N GLU A 337 -32.73 21.52 7.55
CA GLU A 337 -31.85 20.38 7.36
C GLU A 337 -31.84 19.91 5.91
N LEU A 338 -33.01 19.81 5.27
CA LEU A 338 -33.13 19.45 3.85
C LEU A 338 -32.50 20.46 2.92
N GLU A 339 -32.67 21.74 3.19
CA GLU A 339 -32.03 22.83 2.41
C GLU A 339 -30.52 22.81 2.54
N THR A 340 -29.99 22.52 3.74
CA THR A 340 -28.57 22.37 3.99
C THR A 340 -28.00 21.15 3.23
N GLU A 341 -28.68 20.00 3.31
CA GLU A 341 -28.30 18.80 2.56
C GLU A 341 -28.35 19.06 1.04
N GLN A 342 -29.38 19.75 0.54
CA GLN A 342 -29.50 20.12 -0.87
C GLN A 342 -28.29 20.95 -1.33
N LYS A 343 -27.91 21.95 -0.55
CA LYS A 343 -26.76 22.80 -0.84
C LYS A 343 -25.46 22.04 -0.88
N GLU A 344 -25.24 21.16 0.10
CA GLU A 344 -24.05 20.30 0.17
C GLU A 344 -23.98 19.33 -1.01
N LEU A 345 -25.09 18.69 -1.37
CA LEU A 345 -25.17 17.79 -2.52
C LEU A 345 -24.89 18.53 -3.84
N LYS A 346 -25.46 19.71 -4.05
CA LYS A 346 -25.19 20.54 -5.24
C LYS A 346 -23.71 20.94 -5.32
N SER A 347 -23.11 21.31 -4.21
CA SER A 347 -21.68 21.64 -4.14
C SER A 347 -20.80 20.43 -4.46
N THR A 348 -21.11 19.28 -3.89
CA THR A 348 -20.39 18.01 -4.15
C THR A 348 -20.49 17.61 -5.61
N ILE A 349 -21.68 17.66 -6.21
CA ILE A 349 -21.89 17.34 -7.62
C ILE A 349 -21.10 18.29 -8.52
N ALA A 350 -21.13 19.59 -8.24
CA ALA A 350 -20.38 20.58 -9.02
C ALA A 350 -18.88 20.34 -8.97
N ALA A 351 -18.34 20.01 -7.80
CA ALA A 351 -16.92 19.67 -7.62
C ALA A 351 -16.54 18.40 -8.41
N LEU A 352 -17.38 17.37 -8.37
CA LEU A 352 -17.16 16.12 -9.12
C LEU A 352 -17.25 16.33 -10.64
N ILE A 353 -18.16 17.14 -11.11
CA ILE A 353 -18.25 17.53 -12.53
C ILE A 353 -16.97 18.23 -12.97
N THR A 354 -16.46 19.16 -12.17
CA THR A 354 -15.21 19.87 -12.47
C THR A 354 -14.02 18.92 -12.50
N LEU A 355 -13.92 18.00 -11.54
CA LEU A 355 -12.88 16.97 -11.51
C LEU A 355 -12.90 16.09 -12.76
N LEU A 356 -14.08 15.65 -13.19
CA LEU A 356 -14.26 14.76 -14.34
C LEU A 356 -14.07 15.43 -15.71
N LYS A 357 -13.95 16.76 -15.77
CA LYS A 357 -13.82 17.50 -17.02
C LYS A 357 -12.54 17.21 -17.80
N SER A 358 -11.44 16.92 -17.08
CA SER A 358 -10.16 16.68 -17.72
C SER A 358 -9.35 15.59 -17.00
N GLU A 359 -8.54 14.88 -17.76
CA GLU A 359 -7.60 13.91 -17.20
C GLU A 359 -6.53 14.58 -16.32
N GLU A 360 -6.15 15.80 -16.64
CA GLU A 360 -5.22 16.60 -15.85
C GLU A 360 -5.75 16.85 -14.43
N ASN A 361 -7.03 17.20 -14.30
CA ASN A 361 -7.66 17.36 -12.99
C ASN A 361 -7.66 16.05 -12.18
N ILE A 362 -7.89 14.93 -12.84
CA ILE A 362 -7.86 13.61 -12.19
C ILE A 362 -6.44 13.26 -11.75
N LYS A 363 -5.44 13.50 -12.59
CA LYS A 363 -4.01 13.29 -12.23
C LYS A 363 -3.59 14.16 -11.05
N LYS A 364 -4.04 15.41 -11.00
CA LYS A 364 -3.79 16.26 -9.83
C LYS A 364 -4.43 15.68 -8.56
N GLN A 365 -5.64 15.17 -8.66
CA GLN A 365 -6.32 14.50 -7.55
C GLN A 365 -5.55 13.27 -7.09
N VAL A 366 -5.05 12.45 -8.01
CA VAL A 366 -4.18 11.30 -7.70
C VAL A 366 -2.94 11.76 -6.93
N SER A 367 -2.28 12.82 -7.40
CA SER A 367 -1.09 13.39 -6.74
C SER A 367 -1.39 13.89 -5.33
N ASP A 368 -2.50 14.58 -5.14
CA ASP A 368 -2.93 15.11 -3.83
C ASP A 368 -3.24 13.97 -2.84
N GLU A 369 -3.91 12.91 -3.30
CA GLU A 369 -4.21 11.73 -2.49
C GLU A 369 -2.96 10.95 -2.11
N LEU A 370 -1.98 10.84 -3.00
CA LEU A 370 -0.68 10.25 -2.69
C LEU A 370 0.06 11.02 -1.59
N THR A 371 -0.06 12.35 -1.58
CA THR A 371 0.50 13.19 -0.51
C THR A 371 -0.11 12.83 0.84
N VAL A 372 -1.42 12.61 0.90
CA VAL A 372 -2.10 12.20 2.14
C VAL A 372 -1.63 10.83 2.61
N VAL A 373 -1.51 9.86 1.70
CA VAL A 373 -0.98 8.52 2.02
C VAL A 373 0.45 8.62 2.56
N GLY A 374 1.30 9.41 1.92
CA GLY A 374 2.67 9.63 2.37
C GLY A 374 2.75 10.20 3.78
N LYS A 375 1.94 11.20 4.10
CA LYS A 375 1.86 11.79 5.45
C LYS A 375 1.39 10.79 6.50
N SER A 376 0.52 9.86 6.13
CA SER A 376 -0.05 8.88 7.05
C SER A 376 0.88 7.71 7.34
N PHE A 377 1.65 7.25 6.37
CA PHE A 377 2.35 5.97 6.45
C PHE A 377 3.85 6.00 6.14
N ALA A 378 4.39 7.09 5.59
CA ALA A 378 5.80 7.14 5.22
C ALA A 378 6.71 7.05 6.45
N THR A 379 7.80 6.32 6.28
CA THR A 379 8.85 6.14 7.29
C THR A 379 10.20 6.53 6.71
N PRO A 380 11.19 6.88 7.54
CA PRO A 380 12.56 7.12 7.06
C PRO A 380 13.16 5.88 6.41
N ARG A 381 14.09 6.09 5.47
CA ARG A 381 14.86 5.01 4.85
C ARG A 381 15.67 4.26 5.90
N ARG A 382 15.67 2.94 5.80
CA ARG A 382 16.42 2.02 6.69
C ARG A 382 17.70 1.49 6.05
N THR A 383 17.63 1.10 4.77
CA THR A 383 18.77 0.54 4.03
C THR A 383 19.69 1.66 3.54
N LYS A 384 20.97 1.60 3.87
CA LYS A 384 21.97 2.54 3.36
C LYS A 384 22.43 2.11 1.98
N ILE A 385 22.47 3.06 1.05
CA ILE A 385 23.04 2.83 -0.27
C ILE A 385 24.51 3.23 -0.22
N MET A 386 25.38 2.25 -0.45
CA MET A 386 26.82 2.48 -0.42
C MET A 386 27.28 3.09 -1.73
N ALA A 387 28.03 4.18 -1.65
CA ALA A 387 28.73 4.70 -2.80
C ALA A 387 29.73 3.66 -3.31
N VAL A 388 29.85 3.55 -4.63
CA VAL A 388 30.89 2.70 -5.23
C VAL A 388 32.22 3.19 -4.71
N SER A 389 32.87 2.39 -3.87
CA SER A 389 34.30 2.62 -3.58
C SER A 389 35.03 2.38 -4.88
N SER A 390 35.55 3.44 -5.46
CA SER A 390 36.47 3.42 -6.61
C SER A 390 37.65 2.49 -6.35
#